data_b20756950d47de29f8d3c25fec1eb86c
#
_entry.id   b20756950d47de29f8d3c25fec1eb86c
#
_cell.length_a   1.000
_cell.length_b   1.000
_cell.length_c   1.000
_cell.angle_alpha   90.00
_cell.angle_beta   90.00
_cell.angle_gamma   90.00
#
_symmetry.space_group_name_H-M   'P 1'
#
loop_
_entity.id
_entity.type
_entity.pdbx_description
1 polymer ?
#
loop_
_entity_poly.entity_id
_entity_poly.type
_entity_poly.pdbx_seq_one_letter_code
_entity_poly.pdbx_strand_id
1 'polypeptide(L)'
;MASLLRAAGTWGLFPWRGYCSRGMQCVSSLQGELGKGFVEALKAVVGSPHVSTAAADREQHGHDESIHRCQPPGAVVWPQNVEQVSRLAALCYSQGVPIIPFGTGTGLEGGVCAVQGGVCVNLTHMDRILKLNPEDFSVVVEPGVTRKVLNTYLRDSGLWFPVDPGADASLCGMVATAASGTNAVRYGTMRDNVLNLEVVLPGGRLLHTAGLGRHFRKSAAGYNLTGLFVGSEGTLGLITAATLRLHPAPEAMVAATCAFPSVQAAVDTTVHILQAAVPVARIEFLDEVMMDACNRHSQLNCSVAPTLFLEFHGSERALAEQIERAEEITQHNGGSHFCWAKEAEERSRLWAARHNAWYAALALRPGCKGYSTDVCVPISRLPEILVQTKEDLKASGLTGTIVGHVGDGNFHCILLVDPEDPEELDRVKAFGKQLGSLHWLQDLLPPQIFPEEFCHNHSAGDGQWTP
;
A
#
# COMPACT_ATOMS: atom_id res chain seq x y z
N MET A 1 -40.81 -47.82 -5.27
CA MET A 1 -40.13 -46.51 -5.20
C MET A 1 -39.00 -46.50 -6.20
N ALA A 2 -39.33 -46.37 -7.45
CA ALA A 2 -38.38 -46.32 -8.55
C ALA A 2 -39.12 -45.62 -9.70
N SER A 3 -38.94 -44.31 -9.79
CA SER A 3 -39.28 -43.55 -10.99
C SER A 3 -39.07 -42.06 -10.68
N LEU A 4 -37.89 -41.55 -11.03
CA LEU A 4 -37.60 -40.12 -11.25
C LEU A 4 -36.09 -39.97 -11.54
N LEU A 5 -35.63 -40.67 -12.58
CA LEU A 5 -34.34 -40.43 -13.19
C LEU A 5 -34.52 -40.55 -14.71
N ARG A 6 -34.81 -39.46 -15.38
CA ARG A 6 -34.51 -39.19 -16.81
C ARG A 6 -35.05 -37.81 -17.21
N ALA A 7 -34.17 -36.78 -17.09
CA ALA A 7 -34.17 -35.62 -17.95
C ALA A 7 -32.77 -34.97 -17.90
N ALA A 8 -31.78 -35.69 -18.47
CA ALA A 8 -30.52 -35.06 -18.84
C ALA A 8 -30.69 -34.49 -20.25
N GLY A 9 -31.11 -33.24 -20.32
CA GLY A 9 -31.11 -32.46 -21.56
C GLY A 9 -29.67 -32.10 -21.93
N THR A 10 -29.28 -32.54 -23.11
CA THR A 10 -28.04 -32.22 -23.80
C THR A 10 -27.89 -30.70 -23.95
N TRP A 11 -26.97 -30.11 -23.19
CA TRP A 11 -26.49 -28.75 -23.43
C TRP A 11 -25.58 -28.82 -24.68
N GLY A 12 -26.10 -28.36 -25.80
CA GLY A 12 -25.34 -28.17 -27.02
C GLY A 12 -24.17 -27.21 -26.78
N LEU A 13 -22.98 -27.67 -27.10
CA LEU A 13 -21.80 -26.89 -27.28
C LEU A 13 -22.07 -25.81 -28.34
N PHE A 14 -22.32 -24.60 -27.93
CA PHE A 14 -22.25 -23.44 -28.83
C PHE A 14 -20.79 -23.25 -29.25
N PRO A 15 -20.46 -23.31 -30.53
CA PRO A 15 -19.12 -23.01 -30.99
C PRO A 15 -18.88 -21.50 -30.83
N TRP A 16 -17.99 -21.12 -29.95
CA TRP A 16 -17.36 -19.81 -29.92
C TRP A 16 -16.45 -19.67 -31.14
N ARG A 17 -17.07 -19.44 -32.31
CA ARG A 17 -16.35 -19.00 -33.50
C ARG A 17 -16.89 -17.64 -33.92
N GLY A 18 -16.02 -16.65 -33.87
CA GLY A 18 -16.15 -15.47 -34.71
C GLY A 18 -16.41 -14.14 -34.03
N TYR A 19 -15.45 -13.67 -33.24
CA TYR A 19 -15.21 -12.23 -33.11
C TYR A 19 -13.72 -11.98 -32.80
N CYS A 20 -12.86 -12.37 -33.71
CA CYS A 20 -11.48 -11.91 -33.74
C CYS A 20 -10.90 -12.09 -35.15
N SER A 21 -11.40 -11.28 -36.08
CA SER A 21 -10.76 -11.12 -37.39
C SER A 21 -10.96 -9.73 -37.94
N ARG A 22 -10.47 -8.73 -37.21
CA ARG A 22 -9.89 -7.52 -37.83
C ARG A 22 -8.51 -7.41 -37.19
N GLY A 23 -7.49 -7.51 -37.99
CA GLY A 23 -6.10 -7.59 -37.62
C GLY A 23 -5.73 -6.48 -36.63
N MET A 24 -5.61 -6.84 -35.33
CA MET A 24 -4.66 -6.19 -34.49
C MET A 24 -3.30 -6.56 -35.04
N GLN A 25 -2.75 -5.70 -35.88
CA GLN A 25 -1.31 -5.66 -36.09
C GLN A 25 -0.76 -5.47 -34.66
N CYS A 26 -0.20 -6.54 -34.15
CA CYS A 26 0.61 -6.52 -32.96
C CYS A 26 1.66 -5.45 -33.18
N VAL A 27 1.55 -4.30 -32.52
CA VAL A 27 2.54 -3.23 -32.56
C VAL A 27 3.74 -3.72 -31.78
N SER A 28 4.50 -4.64 -32.39
CA SER A 28 5.83 -5.01 -31.97
C SER A 28 6.76 -3.86 -32.26
N SER A 29 6.85 -2.87 -31.37
CA SER A 29 7.92 -1.86 -31.19
C SER A 29 7.43 -0.58 -30.52
N LEU A 30 6.79 -0.66 -29.34
CA LEU A 30 6.49 0.53 -28.53
C LEU A 30 7.50 0.76 -27.39
N GLN A 31 8.73 0.24 -27.52
CA GLN A 31 9.91 0.76 -26.80
C GLN A 31 10.45 2.02 -27.53
N GLY A 32 9.59 2.89 -28.03
CA GLY A 32 9.93 4.02 -28.85
C GLY A 32 9.12 5.27 -28.52
N GLU A 33 9.60 6.39 -28.99
CA GLU A 33 8.96 7.69 -28.88
C GLU A 33 7.52 7.65 -29.42
N LEU A 34 6.60 8.29 -28.69
CA LEU A 34 5.22 8.47 -29.15
C LEU A 34 5.22 9.30 -30.45
N GLY A 35 4.40 8.91 -31.42
CA GLY A 35 4.26 9.63 -32.67
C GLY A 35 3.90 11.10 -32.45
N LYS A 36 4.50 12.03 -33.24
CA LYS A 36 4.25 13.47 -33.07
C LYS A 36 2.76 13.83 -33.13
N GLY A 37 1.98 13.19 -34.00
CA GLY A 37 0.53 13.41 -34.08
C GLY A 37 -0.22 13.02 -32.83
N PHE A 38 0.22 11.97 -32.12
CA PHE A 38 -0.37 11.55 -30.87
C PHE A 38 -0.03 12.54 -29.73
N VAL A 39 1.21 13.03 -29.67
CA VAL A 39 1.62 14.07 -28.70
C VAL A 39 0.81 15.35 -28.90
N GLU A 40 0.57 15.78 -30.16
CA GLU A 40 -0.31 16.93 -30.42
C GLU A 40 -1.76 16.67 -30.05
N ALA A 41 -2.25 15.44 -30.16
CA ALA A 41 -3.59 15.08 -29.68
C ALA A 41 -3.67 15.12 -28.13
N LEU A 42 -2.61 14.71 -27.40
CA LEU A 42 -2.52 14.89 -25.93
C LEU A 42 -2.59 16.38 -25.56
N LYS A 43 -1.82 17.23 -26.26
CA LYS A 43 -1.83 18.69 -26.05
C LYS A 43 -3.19 19.32 -26.34
N ALA A 44 -3.93 18.80 -27.34
CA ALA A 44 -5.28 19.26 -27.64
C ALA A 44 -6.30 18.92 -26.53
N VAL A 45 -6.01 17.92 -25.67
CA VAL A 45 -6.86 17.55 -24.54
C VAL A 45 -6.57 18.39 -23.31
N VAL A 46 -5.30 18.50 -22.90
CA VAL A 46 -4.93 19.12 -21.62
C VAL A 46 -4.27 20.50 -21.76
N GLY A 47 -3.93 20.91 -22.98
CA GLY A 47 -3.15 22.11 -23.24
C GLY A 47 -1.63 21.84 -23.28
N SER A 48 -0.92 22.58 -24.15
CA SER A 48 0.53 22.39 -24.35
C SER A 48 1.38 22.48 -23.08
N PRO A 49 1.11 23.39 -22.12
CA PRO A 49 1.89 23.47 -20.88
C PRO A 49 1.77 22.24 -19.97
N HIS A 50 0.77 21.38 -20.18
CA HIS A 50 0.47 20.21 -19.38
C HIS A 50 0.87 18.89 -20.06
N VAL A 51 1.76 18.94 -21.03
CA VAL A 51 2.35 17.76 -21.72
C VAL A 51 3.85 17.95 -21.81
N SER A 52 4.60 17.00 -21.29
CA SER A 52 6.05 16.97 -21.43
C SER A 52 6.54 15.69 -22.10
N THR A 53 7.50 15.85 -23.01
CA THR A 53 8.29 14.76 -23.60
C THR A 53 9.78 14.92 -23.25
N ALA A 54 10.12 15.86 -22.36
CA ALA A 54 11.48 16.08 -21.89
C ALA A 54 12.02 14.85 -21.14
N ALA A 55 13.27 14.50 -21.37
CA ALA A 55 13.89 13.32 -20.77
C ALA A 55 13.83 13.36 -19.23
N ALA A 56 14.14 14.52 -18.63
CA ALA A 56 14.13 14.67 -17.17
C ALA A 56 12.76 14.39 -16.55
N ASP A 57 11.67 14.94 -17.15
CA ASP A 57 10.31 14.68 -16.66
C ASP A 57 9.92 13.21 -16.81
N ARG A 58 10.29 12.61 -17.93
CA ARG A 58 10.01 11.19 -18.21
C ARG A 58 10.76 10.27 -17.24
N GLU A 59 12.04 10.55 -16.98
CA GLU A 59 12.86 9.82 -16.02
C GLU A 59 12.31 9.95 -14.59
N GLN A 60 11.93 11.16 -14.18
CA GLN A 60 11.32 11.38 -12.88
C GLN A 60 10.01 10.57 -12.68
N HIS A 61 9.26 10.33 -13.75
CA HIS A 61 7.99 9.59 -13.70
C HIS A 61 8.13 8.13 -14.14
N GLY A 62 9.34 7.65 -14.34
CA GLY A 62 9.63 6.29 -14.77
C GLY A 62 10.13 5.37 -13.65
N HIS A 63 10.16 5.84 -12.41
CA HIS A 63 10.59 5.08 -11.23
C HIS A 63 9.82 5.51 -9.98
N ASP A 64 9.82 4.64 -8.99
CA ASP A 64 9.37 4.87 -7.62
C ASP A 64 10.50 4.55 -6.63
N GLU A 65 10.18 4.32 -5.35
CA GLU A 65 11.16 3.97 -4.31
C GLU A 65 11.57 2.48 -4.33
N SER A 66 11.14 1.71 -5.33
CA SER A 66 11.44 0.29 -5.45
C SER A 66 12.86 0.03 -6.00
N ILE A 67 13.27 -1.24 -5.98
CA ILE A 67 14.53 -1.69 -6.59
C ILE A 67 14.48 -1.74 -8.13
N HIS A 68 13.30 -1.58 -8.73
CA HIS A 68 13.13 -1.70 -10.16
C HIS A 68 13.91 -0.61 -10.92
N ARG A 69 14.38 -0.97 -12.12
CA ARG A 69 15.06 0.00 -12.98
C ARG A 69 14.07 1.02 -13.51
N CYS A 70 14.52 2.26 -13.62
CA CYS A 70 13.75 3.32 -14.25
C CYS A 70 13.30 2.92 -15.68
N GLN A 71 11.99 3.01 -15.93
CA GLN A 71 11.36 2.76 -17.22
C GLN A 71 10.54 4.00 -17.60
N PRO A 72 11.16 4.99 -18.31
CA PRO A 72 10.50 6.26 -18.59
C PRO A 72 9.32 6.09 -19.55
N PRO A 73 8.16 6.76 -19.29
CA PRO A 73 7.04 6.80 -20.24
C PRO A 73 7.41 7.59 -21.50
N GLY A 74 6.64 7.44 -22.57
CA GLY A 74 6.82 8.22 -23.81
C GLY A 74 6.47 9.71 -23.66
N ALA A 75 5.53 10.04 -22.77
CA ALA A 75 5.17 11.39 -22.36
C ALA A 75 4.58 11.41 -20.96
N VAL A 76 4.64 12.56 -20.30
CA VAL A 76 3.93 12.85 -19.06
C VAL A 76 2.86 13.90 -19.32
N VAL A 77 1.65 13.66 -18.81
CA VAL A 77 0.53 14.59 -18.93
C VAL A 77 -0.07 14.92 -17.57
N TRP A 78 -0.46 16.19 -17.34
CA TRP A 78 -1.04 16.67 -16.10
C TRP A 78 -2.47 17.19 -16.35
N PRO A 79 -3.50 16.32 -16.31
CA PRO A 79 -4.89 16.76 -16.41
C PRO A 79 -5.28 17.62 -15.19
N GLN A 80 -6.23 18.54 -15.41
CA GLN A 80 -6.71 19.50 -14.40
C GLN A 80 -8.11 19.16 -13.87
N ASN A 81 -8.78 18.20 -14.50
CA ASN A 81 -10.14 17.79 -14.14
C ASN A 81 -10.48 16.42 -14.74
N VAL A 82 -11.57 15.83 -14.23
CA VAL A 82 -12.04 14.50 -14.64
C VAL A 82 -12.40 14.40 -16.13
N GLU A 83 -12.88 15.47 -16.74
CA GLU A 83 -13.21 15.48 -18.17
C GLU A 83 -11.96 15.31 -19.05
N GLN A 84 -10.87 15.96 -18.69
CA GLN A 84 -9.59 15.77 -19.38
C GLN A 84 -9.07 14.34 -19.18
N VAL A 85 -9.17 13.78 -17.97
CA VAL A 85 -8.80 12.38 -17.70
C VAL A 85 -9.62 11.42 -18.57
N SER A 86 -10.93 11.63 -18.65
CA SER A 86 -11.83 10.84 -19.51
C SER A 86 -11.42 10.88 -20.98
N ARG A 87 -11.12 12.07 -21.52
CA ARG A 87 -10.68 12.24 -22.89
C ARG A 87 -9.30 11.63 -23.16
N LEU A 88 -8.36 11.74 -22.22
CA LEU A 88 -7.06 11.08 -22.30
C LEU A 88 -7.21 9.56 -22.32
N ALA A 89 -8.01 9.00 -21.42
CA ALA A 89 -8.26 7.57 -21.38
C ALA A 89 -8.87 7.05 -22.68
N ALA A 90 -9.89 7.74 -23.22
CA ALA A 90 -10.51 7.40 -24.49
C ALA A 90 -9.51 7.49 -25.67
N LEU A 91 -8.66 8.52 -25.69
CA LEU A 91 -7.63 8.70 -26.72
C LEU A 91 -6.61 7.57 -26.69
N CYS A 92 -6.03 7.27 -25.53
CA CYS A 92 -5.07 6.19 -25.36
C CYS A 92 -5.69 4.83 -25.70
N TYR A 93 -6.91 4.56 -25.25
CA TYR A 93 -7.63 3.33 -25.56
C TYR A 93 -7.85 3.15 -27.07
N SER A 94 -8.24 4.21 -27.78
CA SER A 94 -8.49 4.16 -29.21
C SER A 94 -7.23 3.89 -30.05
N GLN A 95 -6.07 4.22 -29.50
CA GLN A 95 -4.77 4.06 -30.17
C GLN A 95 -3.96 2.87 -29.63
N GLY A 96 -4.49 2.12 -28.64
CA GLY A 96 -3.78 1.02 -27.99
C GLY A 96 -2.51 1.47 -27.23
N VAL A 97 -2.48 2.72 -26.74
CA VAL A 97 -1.35 3.26 -25.98
C VAL A 97 -1.53 2.99 -24.49
N PRO A 98 -0.57 2.34 -23.81
CA PRO A 98 -0.63 2.12 -22.36
C PRO A 98 -0.73 3.42 -21.58
N ILE A 99 -1.46 3.38 -20.45
CA ILE A 99 -1.56 4.46 -19.49
C ILE A 99 -0.88 4.03 -18.18
N ILE A 100 -0.04 4.90 -17.65
CA ILE A 100 0.59 4.73 -16.35
C ILE A 100 0.01 5.80 -15.42
N PRO A 101 -0.89 5.46 -14.48
CA PRO A 101 -1.38 6.39 -13.48
C PRO A 101 -0.25 6.79 -12.53
N PHE A 102 -0.16 8.07 -12.20
CA PHE A 102 0.87 8.58 -11.31
C PHE A 102 0.27 9.53 -10.26
N GLY A 103 0.60 9.28 -8.99
CA GLY A 103 0.31 10.16 -7.87
C GLY A 103 1.60 10.80 -7.35
N THR A 104 2.08 10.39 -6.18
CA THR A 104 3.30 10.92 -5.55
C THR A 104 4.56 10.10 -5.84
N GLY A 105 4.46 8.97 -6.53
CA GLY A 105 5.62 8.13 -6.88
C GLY A 105 6.29 7.43 -5.68
N THR A 106 5.58 7.29 -4.56
CA THR A 106 6.10 6.74 -3.29
C THR A 106 5.89 5.23 -3.17
N GLY A 107 5.53 4.54 -4.24
CA GLY A 107 5.35 3.09 -4.26
C GLY A 107 6.66 2.32 -4.10
N LEU A 108 6.56 1.04 -3.69
CA LEU A 108 7.70 0.15 -3.45
C LEU A 108 7.73 -1.06 -4.41
N GLU A 109 6.78 -1.12 -5.39
CA GLU A 109 6.56 -2.29 -6.24
C GLU A 109 6.71 -2.03 -7.74
N GLY A 110 7.22 -0.84 -8.13
CA GLY A 110 7.44 -0.49 -9.53
C GLY A 110 6.18 -0.14 -10.32
N GLY A 111 5.06 0.18 -9.66
CA GLY A 111 3.77 0.45 -10.29
C GLY A 111 3.74 1.63 -11.27
N VAL A 112 4.74 2.51 -11.23
CA VAL A 112 4.88 3.65 -12.14
C VAL A 112 5.88 3.41 -13.28
N CYS A 113 6.56 2.25 -13.32
CA CYS A 113 7.52 1.91 -14.35
C CYS A 113 6.80 1.61 -15.67
N ALA A 114 7.12 2.36 -16.73
CA ALA A 114 6.47 2.22 -18.04
C ALA A 114 7.10 1.09 -18.86
N VAL A 115 7.05 -0.16 -18.37
CA VAL A 115 7.70 -1.33 -18.99
C VAL A 115 7.28 -1.61 -20.44
N GLN A 116 6.11 -1.12 -20.84
CA GLN A 116 5.60 -1.21 -22.22
C GLN A 116 5.55 0.17 -22.91
N GLY A 117 6.27 1.17 -22.37
CA GLY A 117 6.12 2.55 -22.83
C GLY A 117 4.75 3.13 -22.44
N GLY A 118 4.27 4.10 -23.24
CA GLY A 118 2.95 4.69 -23.03
C GLY A 118 2.98 6.10 -22.45
N VAL A 119 1.88 6.53 -21.84
CA VAL A 119 1.68 7.88 -21.30
C VAL A 119 1.50 7.82 -19.78
N CYS A 120 2.35 8.52 -19.06
CA CYS A 120 2.14 8.77 -17.65
C CYS A 120 1.07 9.85 -17.48
N VAL A 121 0.01 9.53 -16.75
CA VAL A 121 -1.06 10.46 -16.39
C VAL A 121 -0.86 10.85 -14.92
N ASN A 122 -0.20 11.98 -14.70
CA ASN A 122 0.07 12.52 -13.39
C ASN A 122 -1.14 13.33 -12.88
N LEU A 123 -1.80 12.83 -11.84
CA LEU A 123 -3.04 13.37 -11.30
C LEU A 123 -2.82 14.39 -10.17
N THR A 124 -1.59 14.75 -9.85
CA THR A 124 -1.28 15.62 -8.70
C THR A 124 -1.79 17.04 -8.83
N HIS A 125 -2.10 17.52 -10.03
CA HIS A 125 -2.70 18.84 -10.25
C HIS A 125 -4.22 18.89 -9.97
N MET A 126 -4.84 17.74 -9.71
CA MET A 126 -6.22 17.64 -9.20
C MET A 126 -6.13 17.47 -7.69
N ASP A 127 -6.00 18.58 -6.94
CA ASP A 127 -5.59 18.59 -5.52
C ASP A 127 -6.63 19.26 -4.59
N ARG A 128 -7.88 19.37 -5.02
CA ARG A 128 -8.93 20.02 -4.24
C ARG A 128 -9.60 19.07 -3.24
N ILE A 129 -9.90 19.57 -2.06
CA ILE A 129 -10.88 18.97 -1.15
C ILE A 129 -12.26 19.45 -1.61
N LEU A 130 -13.01 18.54 -2.25
CA LEU A 130 -14.25 18.89 -2.95
C LEU A 130 -15.43 19.14 -2.01
N LYS A 131 -15.53 18.33 -0.95
CA LYS A 131 -16.64 18.45 0.00
C LYS A 131 -16.29 17.79 1.33
N LEU A 132 -16.52 18.50 2.42
CA LEU A 132 -16.50 17.96 3.79
C LEU A 132 -17.96 17.81 4.27
N ASN A 133 -18.32 16.64 4.79
CA ASN A 133 -19.60 16.37 5.44
C ASN A 133 -19.33 15.95 6.90
N PRO A 134 -19.22 16.90 7.85
CA PRO A 134 -18.82 16.61 9.21
C PRO A 134 -19.79 15.69 9.94
N GLU A 135 -21.10 15.90 9.78
CA GLU A 135 -22.14 15.12 10.44
C GLU A 135 -22.16 13.67 9.94
N ASP A 136 -21.71 13.42 8.71
CA ASP A 136 -21.62 12.09 8.10
C ASP A 136 -20.24 11.47 8.23
N PHE A 137 -19.28 12.18 8.86
CA PHE A 137 -17.90 11.74 9.02
C PHE A 137 -17.27 11.33 7.69
N SER A 138 -17.41 12.18 6.68
CA SER A 138 -16.88 11.88 5.34
C SER A 138 -16.35 13.10 4.63
N VAL A 139 -15.39 12.88 3.75
CA VAL A 139 -14.79 13.92 2.90
C VAL A 139 -14.63 13.39 1.48
N VAL A 140 -14.82 14.26 0.49
CA VAL A 140 -14.55 13.97 -0.92
C VAL A 140 -13.32 14.72 -1.35
N VAL A 141 -12.33 14.00 -1.88
CA VAL A 141 -11.02 14.54 -2.27
C VAL A 141 -10.66 14.16 -3.70
N GLU A 142 -9.92 15.03 -4.38
CA GLU A 142 -9.27 14.76 -5.66
C GLU A 142 -7.95 13.98 -5.47
N PRO A 143 -7.39 13.39 -6.56
CA PRO A 143 -6.27 12.45 -6.47
C PRO A 143 -4.98 13.04 -5.91
N GLY A 144 -4.71 14.32 -6.12
CA GLY A 144 -3.49 15.00 -5.68
C GLY A 144 -3.47 15.38 -4.21
N VAL A 145 -4.61 15.28 -3.51
CA VAL A 145 -4.67 15.58 -2.07
C VAL A 145 -3.88 14.52 -1.29
N THR A 146 -2.91 14.95 -0.47
CA THR A 146 -2.16 14.05 0.40
C THR A 146 -2.82 13.92 1.78
N ARG A 147 -2.44 12.86 2.52
CA ARG A 147 -2.91 12.65 3.88
C ARG A 147 -2.59 13.82 4.81
N LYS A 148 -1.39 14.37 4.71
CA LYS A 148 -0.97 15.50 5.56
C LYS A 148 -1.75 16.77 5.24
N VAL A 149 -1.99 17.04 3.95
CA VAL A 149 -2.83 18.16 3.51
C VAL A 149 -4.25 18.02 4.05
N LEU A 150 -4.85 16.83 3.92
CA LEU A 150 -6.20 16.56 4.44
C LEU A 150 -6.25 16.76 5.97
N ASN A 151 -5.34 16.16 6.74
CA ASN A 151 -5.36 16.28 8.20
C ASN A 151 -5.04 17.72 8.69
N THR A 152 -4.26 18.48 7.92
CA THR A 152 -4.06 19.91 8.18
C THR A 152 -5.36 20.70 7.97
N TYR A 153 -6.10 20.40 6.90
CA TYR A 153 -7.41 20.99 6.62
C TYR A 153 -8.45 20.66 7.70
N LEU A 154 -8.41 19.43 8.24
CA LEU A 154 -9.37 18.95 9.24
C LEU A 154 -9.05 19.38 10.68
N ARG A 155 -7.92 20.05 10.95
CA ARG A 155 -7.38 20.33 12.29
C ARG A 155 -8.41 20.87 13.29
N ASP A 156 -9.26 21.79 12.86
CA ASP A 156 -10.22 22.47 13.73
C ASP A 156 -11.65 21.89 13.63
N SER A 157 -11.81 20.79 12.88
CA SER A 157 -13.13 20.15 12.68
C SER A 157 -13.49 19.10 13.73
N GLY A 158 -12.56 18.71 14.60
CA GLY A 158 -12.70 17.58 15.52
C GLY A 158 -12.67 16.21 14.82
N LEU A 159 -12.31 16.17 13.53
CA LEU A 159 -12.21 14.96 12.71
C LEU A 159 -10.79 14.77 12.18
N TRP A 160 -10.46 13.54 11.82
CA TRP A 160 -9.20 13.22 11.19
C TRP A 160 -9.29 11.98 10.29
N PHE A 161 -8.29 11.82 9.42
CA PHE A 161 -8.12 10.64 8.59
C PHE A 161 -6.95 9.80 9.12
N PRO A 162 -7.20 8.54 9.55
CA PRO A 162 -6.24 7.77 10.34
C PRO A 162 -5.20 6.98 9.54
N VAL A 163 -5.47 6.62 8.28
CA VAL A 163 -4.55 5.75 7.52
C VAL A 163 -3.25 6.49 7.21
N ASP A 164 -2.12 5.97 7.71
CA ASP A 164 -0.86 6.69 7.81
C ASP A 164 0.35 5.89 7.31
N PRO A 165 0.46 5.59 6.01
CA PRO A 165 1.68 5.01 5.46
C PRO A 165 2.90 5.89 5.77
N GLY A 166 4.11 5.31 5.72
CA GLY A 166 5.34 6.04 6.02
C GLY A 166 5.54 7.30 5.17
N ALA A 167 5.22 7.22 3.88
CA ALA A 167 5.30 8.35 2.97
C ALA A 167 4.08 9.29 3.06
N ASP A 168 4.25 10.56 2.68
CA ASP A 168 3.13 11.48 2.47
C ASP A 168 2.52 11.25 1.08
N ALA A 169 1.80 10.14 0.95
CA ALA A 169 1.22 9.70 -0.30
C ALA A 169 -0.09 10.43 -0.62
N SER A 170 -0.40 10.51 -1.92
CA SER A 170 -1.69 10.99 -2.40
C SER A 170 -2.80 10.01 -2.02
N LEU A 171 -3.96 10.52 -1.58
CA LEU A 171 -5.03 9.68 -1.03
C LEU A 171 -5.61 8.70 -2.06
N CYS A 172 -5.77 9.10 -3.32
CA CYS A 172 -6.21 8.16 -4.36
C CYS A 172 -5.09 7.17 -4.76
N GLY A 173 -3.81 7.54 -4.63
CA GLY A 173 -2.70 6.60 -4.73
C GLY A 173 -2.77 5.56 -3.61
N MET A 174 -3.02 5.98 -2.38
CA MET A 174 -3.26 5.08 -1.24
C MET A 174 -4.47 4.16 -1.46
N VAL A 175 -5.55 4.65 -2.08
CA VAL A 175 -6.68 3.80 -2.49
C VAL A 175 -6.23 2.77 -3.51
N ALA A 176 -5.52 3.19 -4.55
CA ALA A 176 -5.09 2.31 -5.64
C ALA A 176 -4.17 1.18 -5.14
N THR A 177 -3.34 1.42 -4.14
CA THR A 177 -2.43 0.42 -3.54
C THR A 177 -3.00 -0.29 -2.31
N ALA A 178 -4.26 -0.01 -1.93
CA ALA A 178 -4.87 -0.52 -0.69
C ALA A 178 -4.01 -0.25 0.56
N ALA A 179 -3.41 0.95 0.63
CA ALA A 179 -2.43 1.29 1.66
C ALA A 179 -2.93 1.05 3.08
N SER A 180 -2.00 0.65 3.93
CA SER A 180 -2.17 0.51 5.37
C SER A 180 -1.34 1.58 6.10
N GLY A 181 -1.12 1.40 7.41
CA GLY A 181 -0.32 2.26 8.24
C GLY A 181 -0.33 1.83 9.70
N THR A 182 0.35 2.58 10.54
CA THR A 182 0.52 2.23 11.95
C THR A 182 -0.78 2.27 12.76
N ASN A 183 -1.78 3.02 12.28
CA ASN A 183 -3.11 3.11 12.90
C ASN A 183 -4.08 2.00 12.47
N ALA A 184 -3.68 1.11 11.56
CA ALA A 184 -4.60 0.14 10.95
C ALA A 184 -5.20 -0.83 11.95
N VAL A 185 -4.45 -1.25 12.97
CA VAL A 185 -4.93 -2.15 14.04
C VAL A 185 -6.22 -1.66 14.72
N ARG A 186 -6.43 -0.34 14.80
CA ARG A 186 -7.63 0.24 15.40
C ARG A 186 -8.62 0.80 14.38
N TYR A 187 -8.12 1.44 13.35
CA TYR A 187 -8.94 2.25 12.44
C TYR A 187 -9.14 1.59 11.07
N GLY A 188 -8.50 0.44 10.84
CA GLY A 188 -8.51 -0.24 9.55
C GLY A 188 -7.60 0.41 8.51
N THR A 189 -7.53 -0.22 7.36
CA THR A 189 -6.74 0.21 6.19
C THR A 189 -7.55 1.12 5.27
N MET A 190 -7.01 1.46 4.10
CA MET A 190 -7.77 2.14 3.05
C MET A 190 -9.04 1.36 2.68
N ARG A 191 -9.00 0.03 2.73
CA ARG A 191 -10.15 -0.85 2.41
C ARG A 191 -11.36 -0.56 3.29
N ASP A 192 -11.14 -0.21 4.55
CA ASP A 192 -12.18 0.08 5.55
C ASP A 192 -12.62 1.56 5.53
N ASN A 193 -11.78 2.42 4.95
CA ASN A 193 -11.94 3.88 5.03
C ASN A 193 -12.34 4.52 3.70
N VAL A 194 -12.62 3.75 2.65
CA VAL A 194 -13.13 4.24 1.37
C VAL A 194 -14.62 3.92 1.23
N LEU A 195 -15.44 4.95 1.07
CA LEU A 195 -16.90 4.83 0.97
C LEU A 195 -17.39 4.80 -0.48
N ASN A 196 -16.73 5.55 -1.38
CA ASN A 196 -17.12 5.67 -2.79
C ASN A 196 -15.91 6.15 -3.60
N LEU A 197 -15.88 5.80 -4.88
CA LEU A 197 -14.87 6.27 -5.81
C LEU A 197 -15.50 6.80 -7.09
N GLU A 198 -14.93 7.85 -7.63
CA GLU A 198 -15.13 8.27 -9.00
C GLU A 198 -13.95 7.72 -9.82
N VAL A 199 -14.25 6.97 -10.87
CA VAL A 199 -13.24 6.25 -11.66
C VAL A 199 -13.49 6.47 -13.14
N VAL A 200 -12.45 6.81 -13.88
CA VAL A 200 -12.46 6.82 -15.33
C VAL A 200 -11.99 5.45 -15.84
N LEU A 201 -12.89 4.72 -16.49
CA LEU A 201 -12.60 3.42 -17.11
C LEU A 201 -11.77 3.57 -18.39
N PRO A 202 -11.10 2.52 -18.89
CA PRO A 202 -10.19 2.60 -20.04
C PRO A 202 -10.75 3.30 -21.27
N GLY A 203 -12.05 3.11 -21.58
CA GLY A 203 -12.73 3.79 -22.69
C GLY A 203 -13.18 5.23 -22.42
N GLY A 204 -12.76 5.84 -21.31
CA GLY A 204 -13.12 7.20 -20.92
C GLY A 204 -14.47 7.33 -20.19
N ARG A 205 -15.21 6.24 -20.00
CA ARG A 205 -16.49 6.26 -19.29
C ARG A 205 -16.29 6.48 -17.78
N LEU A 206 -17.08 7.39 -17.20
CA LEU A 206 -17.08 7.68 -15.77
C LEU A 206 -17.94 6.66 -14.99
N LEU A 207 -17.44 6.18 -13.88
CA LEU A 207 -18.08 5.28 -12.94
C LEU A 207 -18.03 5.85 -11.53
N HIS A 208 -19.16 5.86 -10.83
CA HIS A 208 -19.23 6.07 -9.37
C HIS A 208 -19.54 4.73 -8.70
N THR A 209 -18.59 4.17 -7.97
CA THR A 209 -18.63 2.76 -7.50
C THR A 209 -19.78 2.47 -6.54
N ALA A 210 -20.16 3.43 -5.69
CA ALA A 210 -21.34 3.33 -4.81
C ALA A 210 -22.55 4.17 -5.31
N GLY A 211 -22.39 4.84 -6.47
CA GLY A 211 -23.35 5.78 -7.04
C GLY A 211 -22.99 7.25 -6.82
N LEU A 212 -23.44 8.12 -7.71
CA LEU A 212 -23.13 9.54 -7.72
C LEU A 212 -23.52 10.21 -6.39
N GLY A 213 -22.56 10.88 -5.74
CA GLY A 213 -22.78 11.65 -4.51
C GLY A 213 -23.07 10.81 -3.26
N ARG A 214 -23.00 9.47 -3.35
CA ARG A 214 -23.27 8.59 -2.20
C ARG A 214 -22.05 8.45 -1.29
N HIS A 215 -22.30 8.46 0.02
CA HIS A 215 -21.29 8.33 1.07
C HIS A 215 -21.78 7.50 2.26
N PHE A 216 -22.61 6.50 1.98
CA PHE A 216 -23.15 5.60 3.01
C PHE A 216 -22.04 4.71 3.60
N ARG A 217 -22.06 4.55 4.93
CA ARG A 217 -21.12 3.67 5.65
C ARG A 217 -21.40 2.18 5.42
N LYS A 218 -22.64 1.83 5.03
CA LYS A 218 -23.08 0.44 4.86
C LYS A 218 -24.02 0.34 3.67
N SER A 219 -23.82 -0.70 2.87
CA SER A 219 -24.73 -1.08 1.80
C SER A 219 -24.81 -2.60 1.72
N ALA A 220 -25.99 -3.12 1.45
CA ALA A 220 -26.23 -4.53 1.12
C ALA A 220 -26.70 -4.70 -0.33
N ALA A 221 -26.56 -3.67 -1.17
CA ALA A 221 -27.06 -3.63 -2.54
C ALA A 221 -26.00 -4.08 -3.54
N GLY A 222 -26.00 -5.35 -3.92
CA GLY A 222 -25.16 -5.92 -4.97
C GLY A 222 -23.69 -6.06 -4.59
N TYR A 223 -22.83 -6.08 -5.60
CA TYR A 223 -21.36 -6.22 -5.42
C TYR A 223 -20.75 -4.94 -4.85
N ASN A 224 -19.71 -5.11 -4.03
CA ASN A 224 -18.90 -4.00 -3.54
C ASN A 224 -17.89 -3.57 -4.61
N LEU A 225 -18.31 -2.70 -5.54
CA LEU A 225 -17.44 -2.19 -6.57
C LEU A 225 -16.35 -1.27 -6.01
N THR A 226 -16.60 -0.55 -4.92
CA THR A 226 -15.59 0.25 -4.24
C THR A 226 -14.43 -0.63 -3.79
N GLY A 227 -14.73 -1.75 -3.13
CA GLY A 227 -13.72 -2.73 -2.72
C GLY A 227 -12.97 -3.40 -3.90
N LEU A 228 -13.58 -3.45 -5.09
CA LEU A 228 -12.93 -3.96 -6.30
C LEU A 228 -11.81 -3.02 -6.79
N PHE A 229 -12.02 -1.71 -6.69
CA PHE A 229 -11.03 -0.71 -7.14
C PHE A 229 -9.97 -0.40 -6.09
N VAL A 230 -10.23 -0.65 -4.80
CA VAL A 230 -9.23 -0.51 -3.74
C VAL A 230 -8.19 -1.62 -3.90
N GLY A 231 -6.95 -1.26 -4.16
CA GLY A 231 -5.86 -2.19 -4.48
C GLY A 231 -5.80 -2.63 -5.94
N SER A 232 -6.47 -1.91 -6.86
CA SER A 232 -6.45 -2.23 -8.29
C SER A 232 -5.21 -1.71 -9.03
N GLU A 233 -4.40 -0.86 -8.41
CA GLU A 233 -3.12 -0.33 -8.92
C GLU A 233 -3.18 0.21 -10.35
N GLY A 234 -4.30 0.88 -10.69
CA GLY A 234 -4.51 1.47 -12.03
C GLY A 234 -4.91 0.48 -13.12
N THR A 235 -5.02 -0.81 -12.84
CA THR A 235 -5.33 -1.86 -13.84
C THR A 235 -6.79 -1.86 -14.28
N LEU A 236 -7.71 -1.31 -13.48
CA LEU A 236 -9.14 -1.26 -13.78
C LEU A 236 -9.62 0.13 -14.22
N GLY A 237 -8.86 1.18 -13.95
CA GLY A 237 -9.18 2.56 -14.28
C GLY A 237 -8.41 3.57 -13.47
N LEU A 238 -8.62 4.86 -13.78
CA LEU A 238 -8.00 6.00 -13.13
C LEU A 238 -8.96 6.55 -12.05
N ILE A 239 -8.52 6.56 -10.81
CA ILE A 239 -9.32 7.10 -9.69
C ILE A 239 -9.20 8.63 -9.70
N THR A 240 -10.31 9.32 -9.94
CA THR A 240 -10.37 10.79 -10.08
C THR A 240 -10.97 11.51 -8.89
N ALA A 241 -11.66 10.79 -8.00
CA ALA A 241 -12.03 11.28 -6.67
C ALA A 241 -12.27 10.11 -5.72
N ALA A 242 -12.03 10.34 -4.44
CA ALA A 242 -12.33 9.40 -3.37
C ALA A 242 -13.21 10.04 -2.30
N THR A 243 -14.26 9.33 -1.91
CA THR A 243 -15.04 9.65 -0.70
C THR A 243 -14.49 8.81 0.44
N LEU A 244 -13.88 9.48 1.42
CA LEU A 244 -13.18 8.85 2.53
C LEU A 244 -13.99 8.98 3.81
N ARG A 245 -13.89 7.94 4.65
CA ARG A 245 -14.44 7.94 6.01
C ARG A 245 -13.50 8.68 6.94
N LEU A 246 -14.04 9.60 7.73
CA LEU A 246 -13.35 10.29 8.80
C LEU A 246 -13.68 9.68 10.16
N HIS A 247 -12.82 9.90 11.11
CA HIS A 247 -12.99 9.49 12.49
C HIS A 247 -12.94 10.71 13.41
N PRO A 248 -13.65 10.68 14.56
CA PRO A 248 -13.46 11.69 15.60
C PRO A 248 -12.00 11.70 16.07
N ALA A 249 -11.43 12.88 16.19
CA ALA A 249 -10.12 13.04 16.81
C ALA A 249 -10.18 12.57 18.27
N PRO A 250 -9.23 11.75 18.76
CA PRO A 250 -9.23 11.29 20.14
C PRO A 250 -9.04 12.46 21.10
N GLU A 251 -9.77 12.45 22.23
CA GLU A 251 -9.69 13.47 23.28
C GLU A 251 -8.29 13.53 23.88
N ALA A 252 -7.73 12.37 24.17
CA ALA A 252 -6.36 12.24 24.68
C ALA A 252 -5.65 11.07 24.01
N MET A 253 -4.33 11.19 23.91
CA MET A 253 -3.46 10.17 23.35
C MET A 253 -2.10 10.19 24.03
N VAL A 254 -1.50 9.01 24.21
CA VAL A 254 -0.17 8.83 24.76
C VAL A 254 0.53 7.69 24.06
N ALA A 255 1.83 7.85 23.82
CA ALA A 255 2.66 6.81 23.24
C ALA A 255 3.74 6.34 24.21
N ALA A 256 4.23 5.13 23.99
CA ALA A 256 5.32 4.56 24.76
C ALA A 256 6.17 3.64 23.88
N THR A 257 7.43 3.47 24.28
CA THR A 257 8.28 2.38 23.78
C THR A 257 8.59 1.40 24.90
N CYS A 258 8.72 0.13 24.54
CA CYS A 258 9.10 -0.94 25.45
C CYS A 258 10.10 -1.86 24.79
N ALA A 259 11.26 -2.05 25.40
CA ALA A 259 12.29 -2.97 24.96
C ALA A 259 12.12 -4.36 25.55
N PHE A 260 12.47 -5.39 24.81
CA PHE A 260 12.33 -6.80 25.18
C PHE A 260 13.64 -7.56 25.07
N PRO A 261 13.80 -8.66 25.84
CA PRO A 261 15.02 -9.49 25.79
C PRO A 261 15.14 -10.29 24.48
N SER A 262 14.03 -10.48 23.75
CA SER A 262 14.01 -11.25 22.51
C SER A 262 12.85 -10.82 21.60
N VAL A 263 12.95 -11.17 20.31
CA VAL A 263 11.86 -11.03 19.34
C VAL A 263 10.62 -11.78 19.81
N GLN A 264 10.80 -13.02 20.28
CA GLN A 264 9.70 -13.85 20.82
C GLN A 264 8.90 -13.11 21.90
N ALA A 265 9.58 -12.56 22.91
CA ALA A 265 8.93 -11.86 24.02
C ALA A 265 8.13 -10.63 23.56
N ALA A 266 8.65 -9.87 22.61
CA ALA A 266 7.96 -8.70 22.04
C ALA A 266 6.68 -9.10 21.30
N VAL A 267 6.76 -10.15 20.48
CA VAL A 267 5.63 -10.57 19.65
C VAL A 267 4.58 -11.32 20.46
N ASP A 268 4.98 -12.15 21.43
CA ASP A 268 4.05 -12.76 22.40
C ASP A 268 3.28 -11.69 23.18
N THR A 269 3.95 -10.60 23.57
CA THR A 269 3.29 -9.44 24.19
C THR A 269 2.22 -8.86 23.29
N THR A 270 2.51 -8.70 21.99
CA THR A 270 1.52 -8.21 21.01
C THR A 270 0.31 -9.12 20.96
N VAL A 271 0.51 -10.43 20.85
CA VAL A 271 -0.58 -11.41 20.80
C VAL A 271 -1.44 -11.33 22.06
N HIS A 272 -0.80 -11.27 23.24
CA HIS A 272 -1.51 -11.18 24.53
C HIS A 272 -2.28 -9.87 24.68
N ILE A 273 -1.75 -8.73 24.23
CA ILE A 273 -2.45 -7.43 24.22
C ILE A 273 -3.72 -7.52 23.38
N LEU A 274 -3.62 -8.09 22.18
CA LEU A 274 -4.77 -8.26 21.28
C LEU A 274 -5.80 -9.23 21.85
N GLN A 275 -5.38 -10.37 22.41
CA GLN A 275 -6.26 -11.36 23.05
C GLN A 275 -6.96 -10.81 24.30
N ALA A 276 -6.29 -9.92 25.04
CA ALA A 276 -6.87 -9.23 26.19
C ALA A 276 -7.83 -8.10 25.77
N ALA A 277 -8.04 -7.91 24.46
CA ALA A 277 -8.89 -6.86 23.87
C ALA A 277 -8.51 -5.43 24.34
N VAL A 278 -7.22 -5.18 24.60
CA VAL A 278 -6.73 -3.83 24.87
C VAL A 278 -6.82 -3.02 23.57
N PRO A 279 -7.61 -1.93 23.54
CA PRO A 279 -7.87 -1.22 22.29
C PRO A 279 -6.74 -0.25 21.94
N VAL A 280 -5.53 -0.79 21.74
CA VAL A 280 -4.37 0.00 21.32
C VAL A 280 -4.66 0.72 19.99
N ALA A 281 -4.18 1.94 19.84
CA ALA A 281 -4.31 2.68 18.61
C ALA A 281 -3.24 2.30 17.60
N ARG A 282 -2.05 1.99 18.11
CA ARG A 282 -0.89 1.51 17.34
C ARG A 282 -0.11 0.50 18.15
N ILE A 283 0.42 -0.52 17.49
CA ILE A 283 1.37 -1.46 18.05
C ILE A 283 2.33 -1.91 16.94
N GLU A 284 3.58 -1.44 17.03
CA GLU A 284 4.58 -1.59 15.99
C GLU A 284 5.83 -2.26 16.55
N PHE A 285 6.37 -3.20 15.80
CA PHE A 285 7.58 -3.92 16.16
C PHE A 285 8.78 -3.39 15.38
N LEU A 286 9.92 -3.26 16.05
CA LEU A 286 11.23 -2.99 15.47
C LEU A 286 12.24 -3.97 16.07
N ASP A 287 13.03 -4.64 15.22
CA ASP A 287 14.14 -5.44 15.72
C ASP A 287 15.31 -4.56 16.21
N GLU A 288 16.32 -5.13 16.84
CA GLU A 288 17.47 -4.40 17.37
C GLU A 288 18.26 -3.66 16.27
N VAL A 289 18.28 -4.19 15.05
CA VAL A 289 18.99 -3.56 13.92
C VAL A 289 18.22 -2.32 13.44
N MET A 290 16.89 -2.42 13.34
CA MET A 290 16.05 -1.29 13.00
C MET A 290 16.07 -0.23 14.10
N MET A 291 16.11 -0.64 15.39
CA MET A 291 16.22 0.32 16.50
C MET A 291 17.52 1.12 16.44
N ASP A 292 18.65 0.47 16.15
CA ASP A 292 19.94 1.16 15.96
C ASP A 292 19.87 2.12 14.76
N ALA A 293 19.29 1.68 13.64
CA ALA A 293 19.09 2.52 12.46
C ALA A 293 18.23 3.76 12.77
N CYS A 294 17.09 3.58 13.45
CA CYS A 294 16.21 4.67 13.86
C CYS A 294 16.88 5.63 14.86
N ASN A 295 17.64 5.10 15.83
CA ASN A 295 18.41 5.92 16.77
C ASN A 295 19.38 6.85 16.03
N ARG A 296 20.12 6.33 15.05
CA ARG A 296 21.09 7.12 14.25
C ARG A 296 20.40 8.11 13.34
N HIS A 297 19.38 7.66 12.59
CA HIS A 297 18.72 8.47 11.58
C HIS A 297 17.86 9.59 12.19
N SER A 298 17.11 9.28 13.25
CA SER A 298 16.12 10.18 13.85
C SER A 298 16.54 10.76 15.22
N GLN A 299 17.79 10.52 15.61
CA GLN A 299 18.36 11.00 16.88
C GLN A 299 17.52 10.60 18.10
N LEU A 300 16.99 9.38 18.09
CA LEU A 300 16.37 8.77 19.25
C LEU A 300 17.46 8.24 20.19
N ASN A 301 17.10 8.04 21.45
CA ASN A 301 17.99 7.46 22.45
C ASN A 301 17.29 6.27 23.14
N CYS A 302 16.81 5.32 22.32
CA CYS A 302 16.16 4.11 22.80
C CYS A 302 17.18 2.96 22.95
N SER A 303 16.89 2.00 23.81
CA SER A 303 17.67 0.78 23.91
C SER A 303 17.76 0.04 22.58
N VAL A 304 18.93 -0.44 22.21
CA VAL A 304 19.13 -1.26 21.00
C VAL A 304 18.75 -2.69 21.34
N ALA A 305 17.47 -3.00 21.22
CA ALA A 305 16.86 -4.30 21.52
C ALA A 305 15.55 -4.42 20.71
N PRO A 306 14.98 -5.62 20.55
CA PRO A 306 13.62 -5.78 20.04
C PRO A 306 12.65 -4.90 20.82
N THR A 307 11.91 -4.03 20.11
CA THR A 307 11.13 -2.97 20.76
C THR A 307 9.73 -2.90 20.19
N LEU A 308 8.74 -2.69 21.06
CA LEU A 308 7.39 -2.29 20.66
C LEU A 308 7.21 -0.78 20.84
N PHE A 309 6.64 -0.15 19.81
CA PHE A 309 6.09 1.21 19.86
C PHE A 309 4.58 1.09 20.01
N LEU A 310 4.04 1.69 21.06
CA LEU A 310 2.63 1.61 21.43
C LEU A 310 2.01 3.00 21.44
N GLU A 311 0.73 3.10 21.06
CA GLU A 311 -0.06 4.32 21.27
C GLU A 311 -1.46 3.98 21.71
N PHE A 312 -1.98 4.76 22.66
CA PHE A 312 -3.29 4.62 23.25
C PHE A 312 -4.12 5.87 22.99
N HIS A 313 -5.39 5.68 22.59
CA HIS A 313 -6.34 6.75 22.31
C HIS A 313 -7.60 6.60 23.15
N GLY A 314 -8.16 7.68 23.66
CA GLY A 314 -9.42 7.68 24.38
C GLY A 314 -9.64 8.92 25.21
N SER A 315 -10.52 8.84 26.21
CA SER A 315 -10.58 9.81 27.31
C SER A 315 -9.46 9.51 28.33
N GLU A 316 -9.12 10.48 29.15
CA GLU A 316 -8.08 10.28 30.19
C GLU A 316 -8.35 9.03 31.06
N ARG A 317 -9.61 8.80 31.42
CA ARG A 317 -9.99 7.60 32.18
C ARG A 317 -9.78 6.30 31.42
N ALA A 318 -10.16 6.28 30.15
CA ALA A 318 -9.99 5.11 29.29
C ALA A 318 -8.50 4.82 29.02
N LEU A 319 -7.67 5.85 28.93
CA LEU A 319 -6.23 5.69 28.79
C LEU A 319 -5.60 5.00 30.00
N ALA A 320 -5.96 5.40 31.23
CA ALA A 320 -5.41 4.82 32.44
C ALA A 320 -5.65 3.30 32.50
N GLU A 321 -6.86 2.85 32.18
CA GLU A 321 -7.22 1.42 32.14
C GLU A 321 -6.48 0.65 31.06
N GLN A 322 -6.38 1.22 29.84
CA GLN A 322 -5.64 0.62 28.73
C GLN A 322 -4.16 0.45 29.06
N ILE A 323 -3.55 1.47 29.66
CA ILE A 323 -2.14 1.51 30.03
C ILE A 323 -1.85 0.47 31.09
N GLU A 324 -2.61 0.47 32.20
CA GLU A 324 -2.43 -0.49 33.30
C GLU A 324 -2.45 -1.94 32.79
N ARG A 325 -3.43 -2.24 31.94
CA ARG A 325 -3.55 -3.58 31.35
C ARG A 325 -2.41 -3.93 30.42
N ALA A 326 -1.96 -2.99 29.58
CA ALA A 326 -0.84 -3.21 28.67
C ALA A 326 0.49 -3.37 29.45
N GLU A 327 0.71 -2.59 30.50
CA GLU A 327 1.90 -2.70 31.36
C GLU A 327 1.98 -4.06 32.07
N GLU A 328 0.87 -4.54 32.63
CA GLU A 328 0.81 -5.88 33.25
C GLU A 328 1.23 -6.99 32.27
N ILE A 329 0.66 -6.96 31.05
CA ILE A 329 0.97 -7.94 29.99
C ILE A 329 2.43 -7.84 29.57
N THR A 330 2.92 -6.63 29.39
CA THR A 330 4.31 -6.35 28.99
C THR A 330 5.31 -6.88 30.03
N GLN A 331 5.09 -6.59 31.30
CA GLN A 331 5.95 -7.06 32.39
C GLN A 331 5.93 -8.59 32.50
N HIS A 332 4.76 -9.21 32.34
CA HIS A 332 4.64 -10.67 32.34
C HIS A 332 5.49 -11.36 31.26
N ASN A 333 5.68 -10.69 30.13
CA ASN A 333 6.51 -11.17 29.01
C ASN A 333 7.97 -10.68 29.09
N GLY A 334 8.40 -10.08 30.20
CA GLY A 334 9.78 -9.65 30.42
C GLY A 334 10.16 -8.35 29.72
N GLY A 335 9.18 -7.55 29.28
CA GLY A 335 9.42 -6.22 28.74
C GLY A 335 9.94 -5.23 29.79
N SER A 336 10.65 -4.22 29.33
CA SER A 336 11.09 -3.12 30.17
C SER A 336 9.93 -2.26 30.66
N HIS A 337 10.18 -1.36 31.61
CA HIS A 337 9.21 -0.29 31.88
C HIS A 337 8.99 0.57 30.63
N PHE A 338 7.78 1.09 30.46
CA PHE A 338 7.44 1.97 29.36
C PHE A 338 8.25 3.28 29.41
N CYS A 339 8.88 3.61 28.28
CA CYS A 339 9.44 4.92 28.06
C CYS A 339 8.36 5.79 27.40
N TRP A 340 7.79 6.69 28.16
CA TRP A 340 6.61 7.47 27.78
C TRP A 340 6.94 8.66 26.88
N ALA A 341 6.12 8.87 25.86
CA ALA A 341 6.03 10.08 25.05
C ALA A 341 4.63 10.70 25.29
N LYS A 342 4.53 11.56 26.28
CA LYS A 342 3.25 12.19 26.71
C LYS A 342 2.95 13.45 25.95
N GLU A 343 3.98 14.25 25.67
CA GLU A 343 3.82 15.50 24.96
C GLU A 343 3.63 15.27 23.44
N ALA A 344 2.87 16.13 22.79
CA ALA A 344 2.56 16.02 21.36
C ALA A 344 3.82 16.00 20.49
N GLU A 345 4.84 16.79 20.85
CA GLU A 345 6.11 16.85 20.14
C GLU A 345 6.91 15.54 20.29
N GLU A 346 6.94 14.96 21.48
CA GLU A 346 7.60 13.68 21.74
C GLU A 346 6.95 12.56 20.94
N ARG A 347 5.61 12.48 20.95
CA ARG A 347 4.86 11.51 20.13
C ARG A 347 5.13 11.69 18.65
N SER A 348 5.11 12.93 18.16
CA SER A 348 5.39 13.24 16.76
C SER A 348 6.79 12.80 16.35
N ARG A 349 7.80 13.02 17.20
CA ARG A 349 9.18 12.58 16.95
C ARG A 349 9.31 11.06 16.95
N LEU A 350 8.65 10.39 17.88
CA LEU A 350 8.64 8.91 17.96
C LEU A 350 8.05 8.29 16.69
N TRP A 351 6.86 8.74 16.29
CA TRP A 351 6.19 8.21 15.10
C TRP A 351 6.86 8.65 13.79
N ALA A 352 7.48 9.82 13.75
CA ALA A 352 8.30 10.21 12.60
C ALA A 352 9.49 9.25 12.41
N ALA A 353 10.12 8.79 13.49
CA ALA A 353 11.18 7.80 13.41
C ALA A 353 10.67 6.46 12.86
N ARG A 354 9.48 6.00 13.28
CA ARG A 354 8.86 4.77 12.74
C ARG A 354 8.47 4.93 11.27
N HIS A 355 7.88 6.06 10.88
CA HIS A 355 7.53 6.34 9.49
C HIS A 355 8.77 6.44 8.58
N ASN A 356 9.90 6.90 9.12
CA ASN A 356 11.16 7.00 8.39
C ASN A 356 11.99 5.70 8.43
N ALA A 357 11.44 4.60 8.93
CA ALA A 357 12.15 3.32 9.06
C ALA A 357 12.77 2.84 7.74
N TRP A 358 12.10 3.08 6.60
CA TRP A 358 12.64 2.81 5.27
C TRP A 358 13.96 3.54 5.03
N TYR A 359 13.99 4.85 5.22
CA TYR A 359 15.19 5.67 5.01
C TYR A 359 16.26 5.41 6.06
N ALA A 360 15.85 5.08 7.30
CA ALA A 360 16.76 4.68 8.35
C ALA A 360 17.48 3.36 8.00
N ALA A 361 16.78 2.39 7.44
CA ALA A 361 17.37 1.16 6.94
C ALA A 361 18.35 1.43 5.79
N LEU A 362 17.95 2.21 4.78
CA LEU A 362 18.83 2.59 3.65
C LEU A 362 20.11 3.27 4.10
N ALA A 363 20.06 4.05 5.18
CA ALA A 363 21.24 4.73 5.74
C ALA A 363 22.27 3.77 6.38
N LEU A 364 21.90 2.51 6.66
CA LEU A 364 22.84 1.50 7.17
C LEU A 364 23.91 1.10 6.11
N ARG A 365 23.56 1.19 4.82
CA ARG A 365 24.46 0.87 3.71
C ARG A 365 24.26 1.89 2.57
N PRO A 366 24.92 3.06 2.63
CA PRO A 366 24.77 4.10 1.62
C PRO A 366 25.14 3.60 0.21
N GLY A 367 24.35 4.01 -0.79
CA GLY A 367 24.51 3.60 -2.19
C GLY A 367 23.73 2.34 -2.57
N CYS A 368 23.22 1.58 -1.59
CA CYS A 368 22.35 0.44 -1.84
C CYS A 368 20.89 0.86 -2.02
N LYS A 369 20.13 -0.02 -2.65
CA LYS A 369 18.67 0.06 -2.70
C LYS A 369 18.04 -0.85 -1.65
N GLY A 370 16.79 -0.57 -1.29
CA GLY A 370 16.00 -1.40 -0.41
C GLY A 370 15.11 -2.37 -1.19
N TYR A 371 15.03 -3.59 -0.72
CA TYR A 371 14.01 -4.57 -1.10
C TYR A 371 13.15 -4.86 0.12
N SER A 372 11.88 -4.51 0.08
CA SER A 372 10.94 -4.81 1.15
C SER A 372 10.19 -6.09 0.85
N THR A 373 10.10 -6.97 1.83
CA THR A 373 9.09 -8.03 1.81
C THR A 373 7.82 -7.53 2.50
N ASP A 374 6.68 -8.07 2.14
CA ASP A 374 5.41 -7.80 2.80
C ASP A 374 4.75 -9.13 3.19
N VAL A 375 4.73 -9.41 4.49
CA VAL A 375 4.32 -10.70 5.03
C VAL A 375 3.18 -10.50 6.02
N CYS A 376 2.05 -11.16 5.76
CA CYS A 376 0.91 -11.16 6.67
C CYS A 376 0.53 -12.60 7.04
N VAL A 377 0.45 -12.87 8.34
CA VAL A 377 0.17 -14.21 8.89
C VAL A 377 -0.95 -14.16 9.92
N PRO A 378 -1.62 -15.27 10.19
CA PRO A 378 -2.51 -15.36 11.34
C PRO A 378 -1.78 -14.93 12.62
N ILE A 379 -2.44 -14.11 13.45
CA ILE A 379 -1.86 -13.56 14.69
C ILE A 379 -1.22 -14.65 15.58
N SER A 380 -1.84 -15.83 15.65
CA SER A 380 -1.33 -16.96 16.42
C SER A 380 0.00 -17.54 15.92
N ARG A 381 0.32 -17.30 14.62
CA ARG A 381 1.55 -17.80 14.00
C ARG A 381 2.65 -16.74 13.94
N LEU A 382 2.31 -15.50 14.23
CA LEU A 382 3.23 -14.38 14.13
C LEU A 382 4.52 -14.57 14.96
N PRO A 383 4.48 -15.03 16.23
CA PRO A 383 5.69 -15.23 17.02
C PRO A 383 6.67 -16.22 16.38
N GLU A 384 6.18 -17.39 15.99
CA GLU A 384 6.99 -18.44 15.37
C GLU A 384 7.63 -17.95 14.06
N ILE A 385 6.82 -17.38 13.17
CA ILE A 385 7.27 -16.97 11.85
C ILE A 385 8.28 -15.82 11.94
N LEU A 386 8.06 -14.86 12.82
CA LEU A 386 8.95 -13.70 12.95
C LEU A 386 10.29 -14.10 13.55
N VAL A 387 10.31 -15.02 14.51
CA VAL A 387 11.55 -15.59 15.06
C VAL A 387 12.31 -16.37 13.99
N GLN A 388 11.63 -17.26 13.25
CA GLN A 388 12.23 -18.01 12.15
C GLN A 388 12.82 -17.08 11.08
N THR A 389 12.07 -16.04 10.70
CA THR A 389 12.54 -15.03 9.73
C THR A 389 13.82 -14.33 10.21
N LYS A 390 13.91 -14.01 11.51
CA LYS A 390 15.12 -13.39 12.09
C LYS A 390 16.31 -14.31 12.03
N GLU A 391 16.13 -15.60 12.30
CA GLU A 391 17.17 -16.62 12.22
C GLU A 391 17.63 -16.83 10.77
N ASP A 392 16.68 -16.94 9.83
CA ASP A 392 16.95 -17.09 8.40
C ASP A 392 17.69 -15.86 7.84
N LEU A 393 17.28 -14.65 8.21
CA LEU A 393 17.97 -13.42 7.82
C LEU A 393 19.43 -13.44 8.30
N LYS A 394 19.64 -13.82 9.54
CA LYS A 394 21.00 -13.94 10.11
C LYS A 394 21.82 -15.01 9.38
N ALA A 395 21.22 -16.16 9.08
CA ALA A 395 21.89 -17.27 8.39
C ALA A 395 22.22 -16.94 6.91
N SER A 396 21.41 -16.13 6.25
CA SER A 396 21.59 -15.73 4.85
C SER A 396 22.80 -14.84 4.62
N GLY A 397 23.30 -14.16 5.67
CA GLY A 397 24.36 -13.16 5.56
C GLY A 397 23.95 -11.88 4.81
N LEU A 398 22.66 -11.70 4.53
CA LEU A 398 22.14 -10.47 3.94
C LEU A 398 22.09 -9.35 4.98
N THR A 399 22.30 -8.12 4.54
CA THR A 399 22.10 -6.94 5.37
C THR A 399 20.63 -6.56 5.33
N GLY A 400 19.97 -6.59 6.48
CA GLY A 400 18.56 -6.25 6.55
C GLY A 400 18.06 -6.06 7.98
N THR A 401 16.82 -5.56 8.08
CA THR A 401 16.12 -5.25 9.34
C THR A 401 14.71 -5.81 9.30
N ILE A 402 14.10 -5.99 10.46
CA ILE A 402 12.69 -6.37 10.57
C ILE A 402 11.91 -5.26 11.27
N VAL A 403 10.82 -4.85 10.65
CA VAL A 403 9.86 -3.87 11.18
C VAL A 403 8.46 -4.27 10.77
N GLY A 404 7.42 -3.99 11.59
CA GLY A 404 6.09 -4.42 11.14
C GLY A 404 4.92 -3.95 11.96
N HIS A 405 3.75 -4.03 11.30
CA HIS A 405 2.42 -3.81 11.84
C HIS A 405 1.94 -5.08 12.57
N VAL A 406 2.64 -5.43 13.64
CA VAL A 406 2.42 -6.72 14.34
C VAL A 406 1.02 -6.85 14.94
N GLY A 407 0.31 -5.73 15.16
CA GLY A 407 -1.09 -5.73 15.55
C GLY A 407 -2.03 -6.31 14.49
N ASP A 408 -1.63 -6.30 13.23
CA ASP A 408 -2.37 -6.85 12.10
C ASP A 408 -1.80 -8.20 11.62
N GLY A 409 -0.77 -8.73 12.30
CA GLY A 409 -0.07 -9.94 11.87
C GLY A 409 0.87 -9.71 10.68
N ASN A 410 1.21 -8.46 10.41
CA ASN A 410 2.01 -8.06 9.26
C ASN A 410 3.40 -7.59 9.69
N PHE A 411 4.42 -7.95 8.90
CA PHE A 411 5.78 -7.45 9.08
C PHE A 411 6.54 -7.40 7.75
N HIS A 412 7.62 -6.63 7.75
CA HIS A 412 8.49 -6.41 6.60
C HIS A 412 9.94 -6.73 6.97
N CYS A 413 10.65 -7.41 6.07
CA CYS A 413 12.10 -7.39 6.04
C CYS A 413 12.52 -6.33 5.03
N ILE A 414 13.32 -5.35 5.47
CA ILE A 414 13.95 -4.38 4.58
C ILE A 414 15.37 -4.86 4.35
N LEU A 415 15.64 -5.41 3.17
CA LEU A 415 16.92 -5.96 2.76
C LEU A 415 17.65 -4.91 1.92
N LEU A 416 18.94 -4.72 2.20
CA LEU A 416 19.76 -3.77 1.45
C LEU A 416 20.56 -4.52 0.40
N VAL A 417 20.49 -4.05 -0.83
CA VAL A 417 21.11 -4.68 -2.00
C VAL A 417 21.86 -3.66 -2.83
N ASP A 418 23.07 -4.01 -3.25
CA ASP A 418 23.78 -3.26 -4.26
C ASP A 418 23.12 -3.52 -5.63
N PRO A 419 22.55 -2.51 -6.28
CA PRO A 419 21.86 -2.68 -7.56
C PRO A 419 22.78 -3.12 -8.70
N GLU A 420 24.10 -2.96 -8.54
CA GLU A 420 25.12 -3.37 -9.51
C GLU A 420 25.67 -4.78 -9.24
N ASP A 421 25.27 -5.42 -8.12
CA ASP A 421 25.64 -6.81 -7.80
C ASP A 421 24.46 -7.76 -8.09
N PRO A 422 24.45 -8.46 -9.25
CA PRO A 422 23.36 -9.36 -9.60
C PRO A 422 23.29 -10.61 -8.70
N GLU A 423 24.42 -11.07 -8.12
CA GLU A 423 24.42 -12.23 -7.23
C GLU A 423 23.77 -11.88 -5.88
N GLU A 424 24.00 -10.67 -5.37
CA GLU A 424 23.32 -10.19 -4.16
C GLU A 424 21.83 -9.99 -4.42
N LEU A 425 21.46 -9.43 -5.58
CA LEU A 425 20.08 -9.25 -5.97
C LEU A 425 19.32 -10.59 -6.07
N ASP A 426 19.94 -11.60 -6.66
CA ASP A 426 19.34 -12.95 -6.77
C ASP A 426 19.20 -13.60 -5.38
N ARG A 427 20.17 -13.44 -4.46
CA ARG A 427 20.06 -13.92 -3.08
C ARG A 427 18.92 -13.22 -2.32
N VAL A 428 18.78 -11.92 -2.49
CA VAL A 428 17.67 -11.14 -1.86
C VAL A 428 16.32 -11.60 -2.38
N LYS A 429 16.17 -11.79 -3.69
CA LYS A 429 14.94 -12.33 -4.29
C LYS A 429 14.64 -13.76 -3.83
N ALA A 430 15.66 -14.60 -3.74
CA ALA A 430 15.53 -15.97 -3.24
C ALA A 430 15.05 -15.99 -1.78
N PHE A 431 15.59 -15.12 -0.94
CA PHE A 431 15.14 -14.95 0.44
C PHE A 431 13.67 -14.52 0.52
N GLY A 432 13.28 -13.52 -0.27
CA GLY A 432 11.88 -13.07 -0.33
C GLY A 432 10.93 -14.18 -0.79
N LYS A 433 11.34 -14.99 -1.79
CA LYS A 433 10.56 -16.15 -2.25
C LYS A 433 10.48 -17.24 -1.17
N GLN A 434 11.57 -17.54 -0.47
CA GLN A 434 11.58 -18.49 0.64
C GLN A 434 10.61 -18.04 1.74
N LEU A 435 10.68 -16.77 2.12
CA LEU A 435 9.82 -16.17 3.14
C LEU A 435 8.34 -16.28 2.74
N GLY A 436 7.98 -15.97 1.50
CA GLY A 436 6.65 -16.19 0.97
C GLY A 436 6.20 -17.65 0.99
N SER A 437 7.11 -18.59 0.75
CA SER A 437 6.78 -20.04 0.74
C SER A 437 6.55 -20.62 2.14
N LEU A 438 7.23 -20.13 3.17
CA LEU A 438 7.02 -20.54 4.56
C LEU A 438 5.58 -20.29 5.04
N HIS A 439 4.88 -19.34 4.45
CA HIS A 439 3.52 -18.97 4.84
C HIS A 439 2.44 -19.83 4.18
N TRP A 440 2.72 -20.43 3.02
CA TRP A 440 1.75 -21.24 2.26
C TRP A 440 1.81 -22.74 2.57
N LEU A 441 2.96 -23.24 3.04
CA LEU A 441 3.22 -24.67 3.13
C LEU A 441 2.76 -25.35 4.41
N GLN A 442 2.34 -24.62 5.45
CA GLN A 442 2.04 -25.31 6.72
C GLN A 442 0.57 -25.51 7.06
N ASP A 443 -0.41 -24.79 6.48
CA ASP A 443 -1.80 -24.89 6.96
C ASP A 443 -2.95 -24.78 5.94
N LEU A 444 -2.74 -24.62 4.63
CA LEU A 444 -3.86 -24.48 3.69
C LEU A 444 -3.70 -25.34 2.44
N LEU A 445 -4.38 -26.50 2.46
CA LEU A 445 -4.73 -27.36 1.34
C LEU A 445 -3.56 -28.15 0.69
N PRO A 446 -3.80 -29.42 0.31
CA PRO A 446 -2.82 -30.20 -0.42
C PRO A 446 -2.45 -29.51 -1.74
N PRO A 447 -1.24 -29.74 -2.29
CA PRO A 447 -0.66 -29.01 -3.43
C PRO A 447 -1.43 -29.05 -4.75
N GLN A 448 -2.61 -29.62 -4.75
CA GLN A 448 -3.39 -29.93 -5.96
C GLN A 448 -4.43 -28.86 -6.37
N ILE A 449 -4.63 -27.79 -5.60
CA ILE A 449 -5.74 -26.85 -5.85
C ILE A 449 -5.29 -25.49 -6.42
N PHE A 450 -4.03 -25.13 -6.33
CA PHE A 450 -3.51 -23.93 -7.01
C PHE A 450 -2.33 -24.28 -7.91
N PRO A 451 -2.43 -24.00 -9.23
CA PRO A 451 -1.28 -24.10 -10.11
C PRO A 451 -0.18 -23.14 -9.64
N GLU A 452 1.07 -23.52 -9.79
CA GLU A 452 2.27 -22.74 -9.47
C GLU A 452 2.29 -21.33 -10.09
N GLU A 453 1.40 -21.06 -11.04
CA GLU A 453 1.24 -19.79 -11.76
C GLU A 453 0.69 -18.63 -10.89
N PHE A 454 0.03 -18.90 -9.76
CA PHE A 454 -0.49 -17.85 -8.87
C PHE A 454 0.56 -17.27 -7.91
N CYS A 455 1.65 -17.98 -7.67
CA CYS A 455 2.76 -17.50 -6.84
C CYS A 455 3.72 -16.55 -7.58
N HIS A 456 3.55 -16.37 -8.90
CA HIS A 456 4.46 -15.57 -9.71
C HIS A 456 4.08 -14.09 -9.86
N ASN A 457 2.96 -13.62 -9.32
CA ASN A 457 2.47 -12.27 -9.58
C ASN A 457 2.82 -11.21 -8.52
N HIS A 458 3.59 -11.56 -7.48
CA HIS A 458 4.11 -10.56 -6.55
C HIS A 458 5.64 -10.48 -6.49
N SER A 459 6.33 -11.24 -7.32
CA SER A 459 7.78 -11.08 -7.47
C SER A 459 8.16 -11.31 -8.93
N ALA A 460 8.59 -10.27 -9.57
CA ALA A 460 9.23 -10.23 -10.87
C ALA A 460 8.34 -9.77 -12.02
N GLY A 461 8.58 -8.55 -12.46
CA GLY A 461 8.43 -8.16 -13.82
C GLY A 461 9.32 -8.99 -14.75
N ASP A 462 8.88 -10.18 -15.09
CA ASP A 462 9.31 -10.88 -16.29
C ASP A 462 8.08 -11.54 -16.90
N GLY A 463 7.45 -10.81 -17.69
CA GLY A 463 6.92 -11.14 -18.91
C GLY A 463 5.70 -11.80 -19.19
N GLN A 464 5.07 -11.66 -20.05
CA GLN A 464 4.18 -12.32 -21.01
C GLN A 464 2.88 -12.86 -20.39
N TRP A 465 1.93 -11.97 -20.35
CA TRP A 465 0.54 -12.35 -20.51
C TRP A 465 0.30 -12.61 -22.01
N THR A 466 0.15 -13.86 -22.41
CA THR A 466 -0.59 -14.24 -23.61
C THR A 466 -2.02 -14.59 -23.21
N PRO A 467 -3.04 -14.22 -24.01
CA PRO A 467 -4.47 -14.24 -23.63
C PRO A 467 -5.03 -15.66 -23.41
#